data_793e9a80b99a7c895b2ed3ac4c40af79
#
_entry.id   793e9a80b99a7c895b2ed3ac4c40af79
#
_cell.length_a   1.000
_cell.length_b   1.000
_cell.length_c   1.000
_cell.angle_alpha   90.00
_cell.angle_beta   90.00
_cell.angle_gamma   90.00
#
_symmetry.space_group_name_H-M   'P 1'
#
loop_
_entity.id
_entity.type
_entity.pdbx_description
1 polymer ?
#
loop_
_entity_poly.entity_id
_entity_poly.type
_entity_poly.pdbx_seq_one_letter_code
_entity_poly.pdbx_strand_id
1 'polypeptide(L)'
;MAEVFQGLRRLVLVDITPGVNAEKSAPIIAFVQGPASFTSFEEILARTIEFNPTRSESSLRRGVLHNAVQRADGTWVWRYRRFPSATEYGLVNYPALWDHLSGLTVPVMLVRGMLAQSVVDDLDEAELLRHQPSARVEHVTNAGHSVQGDAPLELARLIADFVRS
;
A
#
# COMPACT_ATOMS: atom_id res chain seq x y z
N MET A 1 17.04 -11.90 -16.87
CA MET A 1 16.31 -11.07 -15.89
C MET A 1 16.53 -9.56 -16.03
N ALA A 2 17.50 -9.11 -16.83
CA ALA A 2 17.73 -7.67 -17.06
C ALA A 2 16.64 -6.97 -17.92
N GLU A 3 15.82 -7.71 -18.64
CA GLU A 3 14.85 -7.13 -19.59
C GLU A 3 13.58 -6.55 -18.94
N VAL A 4 13.22 -6.99 -17.73
CA VAL A 4 11.96 -6.56 -17.07
C VAL A 4 12.02 -5.10 -16.60
N PHE A 5 13.19 -4.51 -16.45
CA PHE A 5 13.39 -3.16 -15.91
C PHE A 5 13.90 -2.12 -16.92
N GLN A 6 13.94 -2.44 -18.21
CA GLN A 6 14.50 -1.56 -19.26
C GLN A 6 13.81 -0.19 -19.42
N GLY A 7 12.77 0.10 -18.69
CA GLY A 7 12.11 1.42 -18.69
C GLY A 7 12.04 2.09 -17.34
N LEU A 8 12.52 1.41 -16.28
CA LEU A 8 12.45 1.95 -14.93
C LEU A 8 13.46 3.10 -14.78
N ARG A 9 12.98 4.26 -14.38
CA ARG A 9 13.82 5.44 -14.14
C ARG A 9 13.97 5.77 -12.66
N ARG A 10 12.95 5.48 -11.86
CA ARG A 10 12.90 5.70 -10.42
C ARG A 10 11.93 4.71 -9.78
N LEU A 11 12.14 4.35 -8.53
CA LEU A 11 11.24 3.51 -7.76
C LEU A 11 10.78 4.25 -6.52
N VAL A 12 9.48 4.32 -6.30
CA VAL A 12 8.89 4.83 -5.05
C VAL A 12 8.15 3.69 -4.35
N LEU A 13 8.55 3.42 -3.13
CA LEU A 13 7.88 2.49 -2.22
C LEU A 13 7.03 3.31 -1.25
N VAL A 14 5.73 3.07 -1.19
CA VAL A 14 4.80 3.80 -0.32
C VAL A 14 4.35 2.86 0.78
N ASP A 15 4.94 3.03 1.94
CA ASP A 15 4.71 2.26 3.16
C ASP A 15 4.75 0.74 2.94
N ILE A 16 5.73 0.29 2.17
CA ILE A 16 5.98 -1.13 1.90
C ILE A 16 7.46 -1.38 1.64
N THR A 17 7.95 -2.55 2.07
CA THR A 17 9.29 -3.08 1.71
C THR A 17 9.17 -4.55 1.33
N PRO A 18 10.20 -5.16 0.72
CA PRO A 18 10.24 -6.61 0.50
C PRO A 18 10.16 -7.44 1.78
N GLY A 19 10.45 -6.85 2.93
CA GLY A 19 10.44 -7.51 4.24
C GLY A 19 9.04 -7.64 4.87
N VAL A 20 7.98 -7.79 4.09
CA VAL A 20 6.58 -7.84 4.54
C VAL A 20 6.40 -8.36 5.96
N ASN A 21 6.02 -7.48 6.88
CA ASN A 21 5.70 -7.85 8.25
C ASN A 21 4.31 -8.48 8.33
N ALA A 22 4.25 -9.81 8.55
CA ALA A 22 2.99 -10.56 8.56
C ALA A 22 2.03 -10.10 9.67
N GLU A 23 2.54 -9.72 10.84
CA GLU A 23 1.72 -9.25 11.96
C GLU A 23 1.08 -7.89 11.64
N LYS A 24 1.87 -6.94 11.14
CA LYS A 24 1.38 -5.60 10.77
C LYS A 24 0.46 -5.63 9.55
N SER A 25 0.68 -6.54 8.60
CA SER A 25 -0.18 -6.69 7.43
C SER A 25 -1.48 -7.45 7.69
N ALA A 26 -1.61 -8.15 8.82
CA ALA A 26 -2.79 -8.96 9.14
C ALA A 26 -4.12 -8.18 9.08
N PRO A 27 -4.26 -6.95 9.59
CA PRO A 27 -5.50 -6.17 9.46
C PRO A 27 -5.83 -5.83 8.00
N ILE A 28 -4.82 -5.54 7.17
CA ILE A 28 -4.99 -5.24 5.75
C ILE A 28 -5.48 -6.48 5.01
N ILE A 29 -4.84 -7.62 5.28
CA ILE A 29 -5.24 -8.91 4.72
C ILE A 29 -6.68 -9.26 5.13
N ALA A 30 -7.05 -9.08 6.41
CA ALA A 30 -8.39 -9.31 6.91
C ALA A 30 -9.43 -8.39 6.23
N PHE A 31 -9.09 -7.14 5.96
CA PHE A 31 -9.94 -6.23 5.19
C PHE A 31 -10.16 -6.75 3.76
N VAL A 32 -9.08 -7.09 3.06
CA VAL A 32 -9.13 -7.55 1.65
C VAL A 32 -9.83 -8.90 1.51
N GLN A 33 -9.65 -9.81 2.48
CA GLN A 33 -10.31 -11.12 2.52
C GLN A 33 -11.73 -11.08 3.09
N GLY A 34 -12.26 -9.92 3.45
CA GLY A 34 -13.62 -9.73 3.96
C GLY A 34 -14.74 -10.18 2.98
N PRO A 35 -16.02 -9.82 3.18
CA PRO A 35 -17.14 -10.24 2.36
C PRO A 35 -16.94 -9.95 0.85
N ALA A 36 -17.43 -10.83 -0.01
CA ALA A 36 -17.35 -10.66 -1.46
C ALA A 36 -18.33 -9.62 -1.98
N SER A 37 -19.46 -9.46 -1.26
CA SER A 37 -20.54 -8.52 -1.57
C SER A 37 -21.16 -8.00 -0.28
N PHE A 38 -21.82 -6.88 -0.38
CA PHE A 38 -22.50 -6.18 0.70
C PHE A 38 -23.93 -5.88 0.25
N THR A 39 -24.87 -5.87 1.18
CA THR A 39 -26.29 -5.62 0.89
C THR A 39 -26.59 -4.15 0.64
N SER A 40 -25.74 -3.24 1.14
CA SER A 40 -25.91 -1.80 0.99
C SER A 40 -24.58 -1.05 0.91
N PHE A 41 -24.65 0.21 0.48
CA PHE A 41 -23.51 1.13 0.54
C PHE A 41 -23.09 1.42 1.99
N GLU A 42 -24.03 1.49 2.89
CA GLU A 42 -23.78 1.74 4.32
C GLU A 42 -23.02 0.59 4.96
N GLU A 43 -23.29 -0.65 4.56
CA GLU A 43 -22.58 -1.84 5.05
C GLU A 43 -21.11 -1.85 4.61
N ILE A 44 -20.84 -1.60 3.32
CA ILE A 44 -19.45 -1.54 2.83
C ILE A 44 -18.71 -0.33 3.41
N LEU A 45 -19.39 0.79 3.65
CA LEU A 45 -18.82 1.98 4.29
C LEU A 45 -18.49 1.70 5.76
N ALA A 46 -19.42 1.12 6.52
CA ALA A 46 -19.21 0.77 7.93
C ALA A 46 -17.98 -0.12 8.12
N ARG A 47 -17.83 -1.15 7.28
CA ARG A 47 -16.63 -1.98 7.28
C ARG A 47 -15.36 -1.17 6.94
N THR A 48 -15.45 -0.26 6.00
CA THR A 48 -14.30 0.58 5.64
C THR A 48 -13.87 1.49 6.79
N ILE A 49 -14.84 2.02 7.55
CA ILE A 49 -14.59 2.83 8.76
C ILE A 49 -13.91 1.97 9.85
N GLU A 50 -14.43 0.78 10.11
CA GLU A 50 -13.87 -0.17 11.11
C GLU A 50 -12.36 -0.40 10.90
N PHE A 51 -11.94 -0.59 9.65
CA PHE A 51 -10.54 -0.84 9.29
C PHE A 51 -9.69 0.41 9.05
N ASN A 52 -10.29 1.61 9.13
CA ASN A 52 -9.60 2.89 8.92
C ASN A 52 -10.04 3.94 9.97
N PRO A 53 -9.84 3.67 11.27
CA PRO A 53 -10.41 4.48 12.35
C PRO A 53 -9.84 5.90 12.45
N THR A 54 -8.70 6.16 11.83
CA THR A 54 -8.03 7.47 11.84
C THR A 54 -8.50 8.41 10.74
N ARG A 55 -9.28 7.91 9.77
CA ARG A 55 -9.73 8.68 8.60
C ARG A 55 -11.13 9.24 8.78
N SER A 56 -11.37 10.42 8.23
CA SER A 56 -12.73 11.00 8.24
C SER A 56 -13.70 10.16 7.41
N GLU A 57 -14.93 10.02 7.89
CA GLU A 57 -15.99 9.31 7.17
C GLU A 57 -16.19 9.86 5.75
N SER A 58 -16.14 11.19 5.57
CA SER A 58 -16.29 11.82 4.26
C SER A 58 -15.20 11.39 3.26
N SER A 59 -13.95 11.19 3.74
CA SER A 59 -12.85 10.66 2.93
C SER A 59 -13.09 9.21 2.56
N LEU A 60 -13.50 8.38 3.54
CA LEU A 60 -13.77 6.96 3.32
C LEU A 60 -14.97 6.75 2.39
N ARG A 61 -16.04 7.54 2.55
CA ARG A 61 -17.23 7.53 1.67
C ARG A 61 -16.84 7.78 0.21
N ARG A 62 -16.00 8.79 -0.05
CA ARG A 62 -15.47 9.03 -1.42
C ARG A 62 -14.63 7.84 -1.90
N GLY A 63 -13.79 7.28 -1.06
CA GLY A 63 -13.00 6.08 -1.39
C GLY A 63 -13.87 4.89 -1.78
N VAL A 64 -14.93 4.62 -1.04
CA VAL A 64 -15.89 3.55 -1.36
C VAL A 64 -16.57 3.81 -2.70
N LEU A 65 -17.05 5.03 -2.96
CA LEU A 65 -17.69 5.39 -4.24
C LEU A 65 -16.78 5.19 -5.46
N HIS A 66 -15.48 5.40 -5.30
CA HIS A 66 -14.50 5.16 -6.38
C HIS A 66 -14.14 3.69 -6.53
N ASN A 67 -14.08 2.94 -5.43
CA ASN A 67 -13.55 1.57 -5.42
C ASN A 67 -14.61 0.48 -5.35
N ALA A 68 -15.89 0.83 -5.27
CA ALA A 68 -17.02 -0.10 -5.27
C ALA A 68 -17.97 0.19 -6.43
N VAL A 69 -18.85 -0.76 -6.71
CA VAL A 69 -19.91 -0.67 -7.70
C VAL A 69 -21.15 -1.42 -7.22
N GLN A 70 -22.30 -0.86 -7.49
CA GLN A 70 -23.58 -1.55 -7.30
C GLN A 70 -23.88 -2.43 -8.51
N ARG A 71 -24.23 -3.69 -8.26
CA ARG A 71 -24.67 -4.64 -9.28
C ARG A 71 -26.17 -4.45 -9.59
N ALA A 72 -26.63 -5.10 -10.67
CA ALA A 72 -28.03 -5.05 -11.08
C ALA A 72 -29.00 -5.66 -10.03
N ASP A 73 -28.51 -6.59 -9.20
CA ASP A 73 -29.26 -7.19 -8.09
C ASP A 73 -29.32 -6.32 -6.84
N GLY A 74 -28.73 -5.10 -6.89
CA GLY A 74 -28.68 -4.15 -5.78
C GLY A 74 -27.51 -4.35 -4.82
N THR A 75 -26.77 -5.43 -4.91
CA THR A 75 -25.60 -5.68 -4.05
C THR A 75 -24.42 -4.78 -4.42
N TRP A 76 -23.57 -4.47 -3.44
CA TRP A 76 -22.34 -3.72 -3.62
C TRP A 76 -21.14 -4.64 -3.59
N VAL A 77 -20.17 -4.40 -4.47
CA VAL A 77 -18.91 -5.15 -4.56
C VAL A 77 -17.75 -4.21 -4.80
N TRP A 78 -16.57 -4.63 -4.34
CA TRP A 78 -15.34 -3.94 -4.68
C TRP A 78 -15.02 -4.09 -6.17
N ARG A 79 -14.48 -3.07 -6.80
CA ARG A 79 -14.02 -3.09 -8.20
C ARG A 79 -12.74 -3.88 -8.37
N TYR A 80 -11.92 -3.99 -7.32
CA TYR A 80 -10.69 -4.76 -7.39
C TYR A 80 -11.01 -6.26 -7.50
N ARG A 81 -10.17 -6.93 -8.27
CA ARG A 81 -10.26 -8.38 -8.40
C ARG A 81 -9.83 -9.01 -7.08
N ARG A 82 -10.69 -9.79 -6.47
CA ARG A 82 -10.29 -10.63 -5.34
C ARG A 82 -9.34 -11.70 -5.86
N PHE A 83 -8.22 -11.81 -5.21
CA PHE A 83 -7.32 -12.91 -5.48
C PHE A 83 -7.80 -14.14 -4.71
N PRO A 84 -7.94 -15.31 -5.36
CA PRO A 84 -8.67 -16.44 -4.80
C PRO A 84 -8.07 -17.06 -3.54
N SER A 85 -6.77 -16.92 -3.30
CA SER A 85 -6.15 -17.34 -2.03
C SER A 85 -4.71 -16.83 -1.90
N ALA A 86 -4.21 -16.81 -0.65
CA ALA A 86 -2.80 -16.61 -0.36
C ALA A 86 -1.89 -17.64 -1.08
N THR A 87 -2.42 -18.80 -1.48
CA THR A 87 -1.72 -19.85 -2.21
C THR A 87 -1.45 -19.48 -3.67
N GLU A 88 -2.27 -18.65 -4.31
CA GLU A 88 -1.96 -18.15 -5.66
C GLU A 88 -0.94 -17.00 -5.63
N TYR A 89 -0.83 -16.26 -4.52
CA TYR A 89 0.29 -15.34 -4.25
C TYR A 89 1.52 -16.03 -3.68
N GLY A 90 1.42 -17.27 -3.22
CA GLY A 90 2.54 -18.06 -2.70
C GLY A 90 3.67 -18.33 -3.70
N LEU A 91 3.53 -17.77 -4.92
CA LEU A 91 4.58 -17.75 -5.93
C LEU A 91 5.50 -16.52 -5.82
N VAL A 92 5.15 -15.50 -5.01
CA VAL A 92 6.02 -14.35 -4.78
C VAL A 92 6.96 -14.68 -3.63
N ASN A 93 8.22 -14.92 -3.98
CA ASN A 93 9.29 -15.03 -2.98
C ASN A 93 9.67 -13.61 -2.53
N TYR A 94 8.93 -13.07 -1.56
CA TYR A 94 9.19 -11.72 -1.05
C TYR A 94 10.62 -11.49 -0.58
N PRO A 95 11.28 -12.42 0.16
CA PRO A 95 12.70 -12.28 0.51
C PRO A 95 13.63 -12.13 -0.69
N ALA A 96 13.37 -12.80 -1.82
CA ALA A 96 14.17 -12.64 -3.02
C ALA A 96 14.03 -11.26 -3.68
N LEU A 97 13.00 -10.47 -3.33
CA LEU A 97 12.85 -9.11 -3.82
C LEU A 97 13.93 -8.18 -3.24
N TRP A 98 14.54 -8.50 -2.10
CA TRP A 98 15.68 -7.76 -1.57
C TRP A 98 16.88 -7.81 -2.52
N ASP A 99 17.16 -8.98 -3.10
CA ASP A 99 18.25 -9.14 -4.08
C ASP A 99 17.98 -8.33 -5.33
N HIS A 100 16.71 -8.33 -5.79
CA HIS A 100 16.30 -7.50 -6.94
C HIS A 100 16.44 -6.01 -6.63
N LEU A 101 16.04 -5.60 -5.43
CA LEU A 101 16.17 -4.21 -4.98
C LEU A 101 17.62 -3.78 -4.92
N SER A 102 18.51 -4.64 -4.38
CA SER A 102 19.97 -4.38 -4.35
C SER A 102 20.58 -4.21 -5.75
N GLY A 103 20.04 -4.91 -6.73
CA GLY A 103 20.49 -4.83 -8.12
C GLY A 103 19.99 -3.61 -8.88
N LEU A 104 19.13 -2.76 -8.30
CA LEU A 104 18.64 -1.56 -8.96
C LEU A 104 19.70 -0.47 -8.96
N THR A 105 19.93 0.12 -10.12
CA THR A 105 20.83 1.27 -10.31
C THR A 105 20.08 2.61 -10.43
N VAL A 106 18.75 2.56 -10.38
CA VAL A 106 17.90 3.75 -10.42
C VAL A 106 17.68 4.31 -9.00
N PRO A 107 17.40 5.61 -8.87
CA PRO A 107 17.06 6.20 -7.57
C PRO A 107 15.83 5.50 -6.96
N VAL A 108 15.91 5.23 -5.65
CA VAL A 108 14.85 4.63 -4.85
C VAL A 108 14.40 5.60 -3.76
N MET A 109 13.10 5.70 -3.52
CA MET A 109 12.53 6.45 -2.40
C MET A 109 11.55 5.57 -1.63
N LEU A 110 11.66 5.57 -0.30
CA LEU A 110 10.65 5.08 0.62
C LEU A 110 9.88 6.27 1.18
N VAL A 111 8.55 6.23 1.08
CA VAL A 111 7.65 7.12 1.82
C VAL A 111 6.99 6.29 2.91
N ARG A 112 7.32 6.55 4.17
CA ARG A 112 6.87 5.77 5.33
C ARG A 112 5.82 6.54 6.11
N GLY A 113 4.68 5.90 6.42
CA GLY A 113 3.70 6.39 7.39
C GLY A 113 4.20 6.20 8.82
N MET A 114 3.97 7.19 9.69
CA MET A 114 4.49 7.16 11.07
C MET A 114 3.43 6.82 12.12
N LEU A 115 2.17 6.60 11.72
CA LEU A 115 1.13 6.13 12.62
C LEU A 115 1.22 4.61 12.84
N ALA A 116 0.60 4.13 13.90
CA ALA A 116 0.63 2.72 14.30
C ALA A 116 0.10 1.73 13.24
N GLN A 117 -0.65 2.21 12.25
CA GLN A 117 -1.17 1.42 11.13
C GLN A 117 -0.16 1.25 9.98
N SER A 118 1.03 1.86 10.05
CA SER A 118 2.11 1.60 9.10
C SER A 118 2.56 0.14 9.18
N VAL A 119 2.88 -0.44 8.02
CA VAL A 119 3.45 -1.80 7.93
C VAL A 119 4.96 -1.80 7.81
N VAL A 120 5.56 -0.61 7.78
CA VAL A 120 7.02 -0.41 7.74
C VAL A 120 7.47 0.17 9.08
N ASP A 121 8.45 -0.45 9.72
CA ASP A 121 9.05 0.04 10.96
C ASP A 121 10.52 0.42 10.78
N ASP A 122 11.21 0.72 11.89
CA ASP A 122 12.61 1.14 11.87
C ASP A 122 13.55 0.02 11.38
N LEU A 123 13.18 -1.25 11.61
CA LEU A 123 13.96 -2.40 11.14
C LEU A 123 13.80 -2.56 9.62
N ASP A 124 12.58 -2.41 9.10
CA ASP A 124 12.31 -2.45 7.67
C ASP A 124 13.04 -1.32 6.93
N GLU A 125 13.05 -0.11 7.51
CA GLU A 125 13.75 1.04 6.97
C GLU A 125 15.27 0.82 6.97
N ALA A 126 15.83 0.33 8.09
CA ALA A 126 17.25 0.02 8.18
C ALA A 126 17.66 -1.07 7.17
N GLU A 127 16.82 -2.09 6.99
CA GLU A 127 17.07 -3.14 6.01
C GLU A 127 17.01 -2.61 4.57
N LEU A 128 16.07 -1.70 4.26
CA LEU A 128 16.02 -1.01 2.97
C LEU A 128 17.35 -0.26 2.72
N LEU A 129 17.82 0.52 3.68
CA LEU A 129 19.06 1.30 3.56
C LEU A 129 20.30 0.41 3.48
N ARG A 130 20.27 -0.80 4.04
CA ARG A 130 21.33 -1.78 3.86
C ARG A 130 21.43 -2.28 2.41
N HIS A 131 20.28 -2.46 1.73
CA HIS A 131 20.20 -2.92 0.34
C HIS A 131 20.36 -1.78 -0.68
N GLN A 132 19.92 -0.57 -0.30
CA GLN A 132 19.97 0.64 -1.11
C GLN A 132 20.46 1.83 -0.27
N PRO A 133 21.79 1.94 -0.04
CA PRO A 133 22.36 2.98 0.85
C PRO A 133 22.07 4.41 0.39
N SER A 134 21.77 4.62 -0.89
CA SER A 134 21.44 5.93 -1.47
C SER A 134 19.93 6.19 -1.54
N ALA A 135 19.08 5.28 -1.00
CA ALA A 135 17.64 5.49 -1.00
C ALA A 135 17.27 6.74 -0.18
N ARG A 136 16.37 7.53 -0.72
CA ARG A 136 15.74 8.63 -0.01
C ARG A 136 14.63 8.07 0.88
N VAL A 137 14.59 8.45 2.15
CA VAL A 137 13.51 8.08 3.07
C VAL A 137 12.77 9.35 3.49
N GLU A 138 11.44 9.31 3.38
CA GLU A 138 10.54 10.38 3.78
C GLU A 138 9.52 9.86 4.79
N HIS A 139 9.38 10.56 5.91
CA HIS A 139 8.46 10.22 6.99
C HIS A 139 7.22 11.11 6.94
N VAL A 140 6.03 10.51 6.84
CA VAL A 140 4.74 11.22 6.86
C VAL A 140 4.09 11.01 8.22
N THR A 141 4.17 12.01 9.08
CA THR A 141 3.85 11.92 10.50
C THR A 141 2.37 11.65 10.79
N ASN A 142 1.48 12.05 9.89
CA ASN A 142 0.03 11.94 10.02
C ASN A 142 -0.59 10.86 9.12
N ALA A 143 0.20 9.90 8.64
CA ALA A 143 -0.25 8.80 7.81
C ALA A 143 0.12 7.43 8.41
N GLY A 144 -0.76 6.44 8.21
CA GLY A 144 -0.50 5.03 8.41
C GLY A 144 -0.13 4.35 7.08
N HIS A 145 -0.52 3.08 6.92
CA HIS A 145 -0.24 2.33 5.70
C HIS A 145 -0.82 2.97 4.42
N SER A 146 -1.97 3.61 4.54
CA SER A 146 -2.64 4.25 3.39
C SER A 146 -2.21 5.70 3.21
N VAL A 147 -0.91 5.95 3.04
CA VAL A 147 -0.35 7.32 2.90
C VAL A 147 -1.08 8.13 1.82
N GLN A 148 -1.43 7.50 0.69
CA GLN A 148 -2.23 8.11 -0.38
C GLN A 148 -3.64 8.50 0.05
N GLY A 149 -4.16 7.89 1.09
CA GLY A 149 -5.49 8.20 1.65
C GLY A 149 -5.43 9.20 2.80
N ASP A 150 -4.37 9.15 3.58
CA ASP A 150 -4.21 9.94 4.81
C ASP A 150 -3.60 11.32 4.52
N ALA A 151 -2.58 11.37 3.66
CA ALA A 151 -1.82 12.58 3.32
C ALA A 151 -1.58 12.73 1.79
N PRO A 152 -2.65 12.78 0.96
CA PRO A 152 -2.53 12.73 -0.50
C PRO A 152 -1.70 13.87 -1.09
N LEU A 153 -1.83 15.09 -0.57
CA LEU A 153 -1.11 16.25 -1.10
C LEU A 153 0.38 16.20 -0.74
N GLU A 154 0.71 15.73 0.46
CA GLU A 154 2.09 15.55 0.89
C GLU A 154 2.77 14.46 0.08
N LEU A 155 2.13 13.31 -0.09
CA LEU A 155 2.63 12.23 -0.94
C LEU A 155 2.85 12.70 -2.38
N ALA A 156 1.89 13.42 -2.96
CA ALA A 156 2.01 13.94 -4.32
C ALA A 156 3.21 14.90 -4.46
N ARG A 157 3.44 15.78 -3.47
CA ARG A 157 4.59 16.69 -3.44
C ARG A 157 5.90 15.91 -3.37
N LEU A 158 6.02 14.94 -2.45
CA LEU A 158 7.22 14.12 -2.28
C LEU A 158 7.57 13.37 -3.57
N ILE A 159 6.57 12.75 -4.21
CA ILE A 159 6.77 12.05 -5.49
C ILE A 159 7.19 13.02 -6.59
N ALA A 160 6.53 14.19 -6.70
CA ALA A 160 6.86 15.18 -7.72
C ALA A 160 8.27 15.73 -7.56
N ASP A 161 8.72 15.98 -6.34
CA ASP A 161 10.07 16.44 -6.04
C ASP A 161 11.11 15.36 -6.38
N PHE A 162 10.84 14.11 -5.99
CA PHE A 162 11.71 12.98 -6.28
C PHE A 162 11.83 12.67 -7.77
N VAL A 163 10.77 12.87 -8.54
CA VAL A 163 10.79 12.62 -10.00
C VAL A 163 11.57 13.70 -10.74
N ARG A 164 11.66 14.92 -10.18
CA ARG A 164 12.40 16.04 -10.79
C ARG A 164 13.87 16.09 -10.40
N SER A 165 14.25 15.48 -9.26
CA SER A 165 15.65 15.40 -8.83
C SER A 165 16.43 14.40 -9.68
#